data_8584a548212f2a31a6db27704be97998
#
_entry.id   8584a548212f2a31a6db27704be97998
#
_cell.length_a   1.000
_cell.length_b   1.000
_cell.length_c   1.000
_cell.angle_alpha   90.00
_cell.angle_beta   90.00
_cell.angle_gamma   90.00
#
_symmetry.space_group_name_H-M   'P 1'
#
loop_
_entity.id
_entity.type
_entity.pdbx_description
1 polymer ?
#
loop_
_entity_poly.entity_id
_entity_poly.type
_entity_poly.pdbx_seq_one_letter_code
_entity_poly.pdbx_strand_id
1 'polypeptide(L)'
;MIALSPADRDGVNAAISASLARLTGRAAALGEGASTLASAVAAAASDGKRVRPALVVAAYRALCAPAGVCAAGGAAGACAAGGAAGAGDRDDEESAEAALWQTAAAFELLHTAFVVHDDLIDRDLERRGVPNVAGRFRARAAQYGASADDAALVGDAAAVLAGDLLLFEAARLVATVDVDAAARGALLQVFDDAILVSAAGELADVENAARTDVPDTAALLGVAHDKTAAYSFEAPLLAGAALAGASSEARAALGAAAADLGLAFQLVDDLIGTFGTRRQAGRAPGADLREAKRTPLIGFARGGNAWPQVRSALALAHTGPIAVRRAQRELEASGARDEVVVLVGDALQRARSRAASPALPAPAVALLADIATAIEERIP
;
A
#
# COMPACT_ATOMS: atom_id res chain seq x y z
N MET A 1 0.94 2.94 14.59
CA MET A 1 0.36 3.07 13.24
C MET A 1 -1.14 3.29 13.39
N ILE A 2 -1.73 4.16 12.54
CA ILE A 2 -3.15 4.54 12.57
C ILE A 2 -4.04 3.29 12.45
N ALA A 3 -5.08 3.21 13.27
CA ALA A 3 -6.07 2.14 13.25
C ALA A 3 -7.46 2.74 12.99
N LEU A 4 -8.30 2.02 12.27
CA LEU A 4 -9.70 2.34 12.11
C LEU A 4 -10.44 2.20 13.45
N SER A 5 -11.41 3.08 13.72
CA SER A 5 -12.39 2.84 14.75
C SER A 5 -13.19 1.55 14.45
N PRO A 6 -13.85 0.92 15.44
CA PRO A 6 -14.71 -0.24 15.18
C PRO A 6 -15.76 0.04 14.09
N ALA A 7 -16.44 1.18 14.16
CA ALA A 7 -17.48 1.56 13.18
C ALA A 7 -16.91 1.73 11.77
N ASP A 8 -15.77 2.41 11.62
CA ASP A 8 -15.14 2.57 10.31
C ASP A 8 -14.66 1.23 9.75
N ARG A 9 -14.12 0.37 10.60
CA ARG A 9 -13.70 -0.97 10.19
C ARG A 9 -14.87 -1.79 9.67
N ASP A 10 -16.00 -1.73 10.36
CA ASP A 10 -17.22 -2.44 9.97
C ASP A 10 -17.76 -1.88 8.66
N GLY A 11 -17.84 -0.56 8.50
CA GLY A 11 -18.27 0.10 7.26
C GLY A 11 -17.38 -0.25 6.06
N VAL A 12 -16.06 -0.15 6.21
CA VAL A 12 -15.08 -0.52 5.17
C VAL A 12 -15.21 -2.01 4.82
N ASN A 13 -15.29 -2.90 5.82
CA ASN A 13 -15.45 -4.33 5.56
C ASN A 13 -16.79 -4.65 4.89
N ALA A 14 -17.86 -3.94 5.23
CA ALA A 14 -19.16 -4.07 4.55
C ALA A 14 -19.06 -3.66 3.07
N ALA A 15 -18.39 -2.54 2.77
CA ALA A 15 -18.16 -2.09 1.39
C ALA A 15 -17.33 -3.09 0.57
N ILE A 16 -16.24 -3.63 1.14
CA ILE A 16 -15.44 -4.69 0.52
C ILE A 16 -16.30 -5.93 0.27
N SER A 17 -17.04 -6.39 1.29
CA SER A 17 -17.87 -7.58 1.21
C SER A 17 -18.97 -7.45 0.17
N ALA A 18 -19.62 -6.29 0.05
CA ALA A 18 -20.65 -6.02 -0.96
C ALA A 18 -20.06 -6.08 -2.38
N SER A 19 -18.86 -5.50 -2.60
CA SER A 19 -18.16 -5.56 -3.88
C SER A 19 -17.83 -7.00 -4.28
N LEU A 20 -17.28 -7.77 -3.35
CA LEU A 20 -16.89 -9.17 -3.58
C LEU A 20 -18.13 -10.10 -3.75
N ALA A 21 -19.22 -9.87 -3.01
CA ALA A 21 -20.45 -10.60 -3.17
C ALA A 21 -21.07 -10.37 -4.56
N ARG A 22 -21.02 -9.14 -5.09
CA ARG A 22 -21.41 -8.82 -6.45
C ARG A 22 -20.61 -9.62 -7.48
N LEU A 23 -19.28 -9.68 -7.32
CA LEU A 23 -18.39 -10.45 -8.19
C LEU A 23 -18.73 -11.94 -8.13
N THR A 24 -18.83 -12.50 -6.92
CA THR A 24 -19.12 -13.92 -6.69
C THR A 24 -20.48 -14.31 -7.25
N GLY A 25 -21.52 -13.48 -7.06
CA GLY A 25 -22.86 -13.72 -7.63
C GLY A 25 -22.86 -13.77 -9.15
N ARG A 26 -22.10 -12.89 -9.81
CA ARG A 26 -21.96 -12.92 -11.28
C ARG A 26 -21.16 -14.13 -11.77
N ALA A 27 -20.10 -14.51 -11.06
CA ALA A 27 -19.26 -15.65 -11.41
C ALA A 27 -20.01 -16.98 -11.33
N ALA A 28 -20.98 -17.11 -10.44
CA ALA A 28 -21.80 -18.33 -10.29
C ALA A 28 -22.51 -18.77 -11.58
N ALA A 29 -22.92 -17.81 -12.43
CA ALA A 29 -23.55 -18.08 -13.71
C ALA A 29 -22.57 -18.53 -14.82
N LEU A 30 -21.23 -18.39 -14.59
CA LEU A 30 -20.20 -18.68 -15.58
C LEU A 30 -19.50 -20.06 -15.35
N GLY A 31 -19.97 -20.81 -14.36
CA GLY A 31 -19.50 -22.15 -14.07
C GLY A 31 -18.45 -22.23 -12.96
N GLU A 32 -17.98 -23.46 -12.70
CA GLU A 32 -17.14 -23.80 -11.54
C GLU A 32 -15.79 -23.05 -11.54
N GLY A 33 -15.12 -22.93 -12.69
CA GLY A 33 -13.84 -22.22 -12.78
C GLY A 33 -13.94 -20.77 -12.36
N ALA A 34 -14.95 -20.05 -12.85
CA ALA A 34 -15.23 -18.66 -12.51
C ALA A 34 -15.61 -18.50 -11.02
N SER A 35 -16.44 -19.40 -10.50
CA SER A 35 -16.81 -19.41 -9.08
C SER A 35 -15.60 -19.65 -8.18
N THR A 36 -14.69 -20.55 -8.57
CA THR A 36 -13.44 -20.80 -7.84
C THR A 36 -12.53 -19.57 -7.86
N LEU A 37 -12.40 -18.89 -9.01
CA LEU A 37 -11.61 -17.66 -9.14
C LEU A 37 -12.17 -16.55 -8.25
N ALA A 38 -13.48 -16.30 -8.32
CA ALA A 38 -14.14 -15.29 -7.47
C ALA A 38 -13.98 -15.60 -5.97
N SER A 39 -14.03 -16.88 -5.58
CA SER A 39 -13.77 -17.30 -4.20
C SER A 39 -12.32 -17.08 -3.78
N ALA A 40 -11.35 -17.28 -4.69
CA ALA A 40 -9.95 -17.00 -4.42
C ALA A 40 -9.68 -15.49 -4.28
N VAL A 41 -10.29 -14.66 -5.13
CA VAL A 41 -10.29 -13.19 -5.04
C VAL A 41 -10.86 -12.72 -3.69
N ALA A 42 -12.02 -13.24 -3.29
CA ALA A 42 -12.65 -12.90 -2.02
C ALA A 42 -11.75 -13.29 -0.83
N ALA A 43 -11.12 -14.46 -0.89
CA ALA A 43 -10.19 -14.91 0.15
C ALA A 43 -8.94 -14.03 0.25
N ALA A 44 -8.38 -13.58 -0.89
CA ALA A 44 -7.22 -12.67 -0.90
C ALA A 44 -7.54 -11.32 -0.25
N ALA A 45 -8.77 -10.81 -0.40
CA ALA A 45 -9.20 -9.51 0.15
C ALA A 45 -9.79 -9.59 1.57
N SER A 46 -10.00 -10.80 2.12
CA SER A 46 -10.74 -10.98 3.40
C SER A 46 -9.95 -10.52 4.61
N ASP A 47 -8.60 -10.60 4.58
CA ASP A 47 -7.74 -10.34 5.73
C ASP A 47 -6.85 -9.11 5.48
N GLY A 48 -6.42 -8.43 6.54
CA GLY A 48 -5.50 -7.30 6.45
C GLY A 48 -5.59 -6.33 7.63
N LYS A 49 -4.51 -5.56 7.81
CA LYS A 49 -4.45 -4.51 8.84
C LYS A 49 -5.27 -3.26 8.47
N ARG A 50 -5.78 -3.18 7.25
CA ARG A 50 -6.58 -2.06 6.73
C ARG A 50 -5.85 -0.70 6.87
N VAL A 51 -4.55 -0.67 6.59
CA VAL A 51 -3.74 0.55 6.74
C VAL A 51 -4.17 1.64 5.74
N ARG A 52 -4.36 1.28 4.44
CA ARG A 52 -4.78 2.23 3.42
C ARG A 52 -6.17 2.79 3.70
N PRO A 53 -7.18 1.98 4.02
CA PRO A 53 -8.45 2.48 4.52
C PRO A 53 -8.31 3.43 5.71
N ALA A 54 -7.45 3.11 6.67
CA ALA A 54 -7.24 3.96 7.84
C ALA A 54 -6.66 5.34 7.46
N LEU A 55 -5.76 5.41 6.47
CA LEU A 55 -5.22 6.66 5.95
C LEU A 55 -6.28 7.50 5.23
N VAL A 56 -7.13 6.88 4.39
CA VAL A 56 -8.27 7.57 3.73
C VAL A 56 -9.19 8.20 4.77
N VAL A 57 -9.65 7.40 5.73
CA VAL A 57 -10.58 7.85 6.78
C VAL A 57 -9.96 8.92 7.66
N ALA A 58 -8.70 8.74 8.09
CA ALA A 58 -8.02 9.71 8.94
C ALA A 58 -7.80 11.06 8.23
N ALA A 59 -7.39 11.05 6.96
CA ALA A 59 -7.21 12.28 6.18
C ALA A 59 -8.54 13.01 5.97
N TYR A 60 -9.61 12.29 5.58
CA TYR A 60 -10.95 12.87 5.46
C TYR A 60 -11.38 13.56 6.75
N ARG A 61 -11.35 12.86 7.87
CA ARG A 61 -11.78 13.41 9.17
C ARG A 61 -10.91 14.56 9.66
N ALA A 62 -9.60 14.48 9.44
CA ALA A 62 -8.67 15.54 9.83
C ALA A 62 -8.87 16.83 9.02
N LEU A 63 -9.37 16.73 7.80
CA LEU A 63 -9.63 17.89 6.93
C LEU A 63 -11.07 18.41 7.05
N CYS A 64 -12.04 17.55 7.44
CA CYS A 64 -13.42 17.96 7.73
C CYS A 64 -13.60 18.51 9.16
N ALA A 65 -12.64 18.30 10.08
CA ALA A 65 -12.76 18.83 11.44
C ALA A 65 -12.87 20.35 11.44
N PRO A 66 -13.77 21.00 12.22
CA PRO A 66 -14.09 22.39 12.12
C PRO A 66 -12.88 23.28 12.47
N ALA A 67 -12.16 23.70 11.43
CA ALA A 67 -11.55 25.00 11.47
C ALA A 67 -12.72 25.98 11.27
N GLY A 68 -13.05 26.82 12.18
CA GLY A 68 -14.20 27.73 12.23
C GLY A 68 -14.42 28.69 11.05
N VAL A 69 -14.11 28.29 9.80
CA VAL A 69 -14.51 29.01 8.57
C VAL A 69 -14.58 28.01 7.42
N CYS A 70 -15.76 27.53 7.07
CA CYS A 70 -16.04 27.12 5.71
C CYS A 70 -16.08 28.37 4.84
N ALA A 71 -15.12 28.56 3.95
CA ALA A 71 -15.14 29.59 2.95
C ALA A 71 -16.36 29.39 2.04
N ALA A 72 -17.26 30.37 2.01
CA ALA A 72 -18.43 30.40 1.15
C ALA A 72 -18.02 30.37 -0.33
N GLY A 73 -18.52 29.42 -1.09
CA GLY A 73 -18.50 29.47 -2.54
C GLY A 73 -18.11 28.15 -3.21
N GLY A 74 -18.95 27.14 -3.14
CA GLY A 74 -18.84 25.91 -3.91
C GLY A 74 -19.69 24.85 -3.24
N ALA A 75 -20.48 24.08 -4.00
CA ALA A 75 -21.37 23.05 -3.51
C ALA A 75 -20.62 22.10 -2.58
N ALA A 76 -20.73 22.33 -1.28
CA ALA A 76 -20.05 21.61 -0.23
C ALA A 76 -20.72 20.24 -0.05
N GLY A 77 -19.96 19.19 -0.17
CA GLY A 77 -20.26 17.93 0.50
C GLY A 77 -20.33 18.21 2.01
N ALA A 78 -21.45 17.84 2.64
CA ALA A 78 -21.83 18.23 3.97
C ALA A 78 -20.82 17.77 5.04
N CYS A 79 -19.97 18.70 5.53
CA CYS A 79 -19.38 18.57 6.85
C CYS A 79 -20.42 19.02 7.87
N ALA A 80 -21.12 18.08 8.50
CA ALA A 80 -22.13 18.38 9.50
C ALA A 80 -21.49 19.01 10.74
N ALA A 81 -21.68 20.29 10.93
CA ALA A 81 -21.40 20.97 12.19
C ALA A 81 -22.45 20.54 13.23
N GLY A 82 -21.99 20.11 14.42
CA GLY A 82 -22.83 19.65 15.52
C GLY A 82 -23.84 20.67 16.02
N GLY A 83 -24.98 20.73 15.35
CA GLY A 83 -26.22 21.34 15.81
C GLY A 83 -27.27 20.25 15.83
N ALA A 84 -28.36 20.39 16.63
CA ALA A 84 -29.43 19.42 16.75
C ALA A 84 -29.95 19.03 15.34
N ALA A 85 -29.55 17.84 14.86
CA ALA A 85 -29.75 17.39 13.49
C ALA A 85 -31.22 17.18 13.17
N GLY A 86 -31.72 17.82 12.11
CA GLY A 86 -32.98 17.48 11.44
C GLY A 86 -32.88 16.16 10.67
N ALA A 87 -33.98 15.60 10.22
CA ALA A 87 -34.02 14.32 9.47
C ALA A 87 -33.17 14.39 8.19
N GLY A 88 -33.13 15.54 7.48
CA GLY A 88 -32.27 15.73 6.31
C GLY A 88 -30.77 15.70 6.58
N ASP A 89 -30.32 16.24 7.72
CA ASP A 89 -28.89 16.23 8.10
C ASP A 89 -28.37 14.82 8.34
N ARG A 90 -29.20 13.87 8.79
CA ARG A 90 -28.79 12.47 9.02
C ARG A 90 -28.63 11.67 7.74
N ASP A 91 -29.48 11.90 6.76
CA ASP A 91 -29.39 11.22 5.46
C ASP A 91 -28.13 11.66 4.70
N ASP A 92 -27.77 12.96 4.81
CA ASP A 92 -26.52 13.51 4.24
C ASP A 92 -25.28 12.98 4.93
N GLU A 93 -25.29 12.84 6.25
CA GLU A 93 -24.17 12.29 7.04
C GLU A 93 -23.97 10.81 6.73
N GLU A 94 -25.04 10.02 6.66
CA GLU A 94 -24.98 8.59 6.32
C GLU A 94 -24.46 8.38 4.88
N SER A 95 -24.87 9.22 3.95
CA SER A 95 -24.36 9.19 2.56
C SER A 95 -22.88 9.53 2.49
N ALA A 96 -22.41 10.54 3.25
CA ALA A 96 -21.00 10.92 3.30
C ALA A 96 -20.11 9.81 3.92
N GLU A 97 -20.60 9.15 4.98
CA GLU A 97 -19.88 8.00 5.56
C GLU A 97 -19.85 6.81 4.60
N ALA A 98 -20.93 6.51 3.91
CA ALA A 98 -20.97 5.46 2.90
C ALA A 98 -19.96 5.72 1.76
N ALA A 99 -19.87 6.96 1.27
CA ALA A 99 -18.90 7.37 0.27
C ALA A 99 -17.44 7.23 0.79
N LEU A 100 -17.21 7.60 2.04
CA LEU A 100 -15.91 7.45 2.70
C LEU A 100 -15.47 5.99 2.80
N TRP A 101 -16.35 5.11 3.28
CA TRP A 101 -16.04 3.68 3.41
C TRP A 101 -15.88 3.00 2.05
N GLN A 102 -16.69 3.39 1.05
CA GLN A 102 -16.58 2.90 -0.31
C GLN A 102 -15.21 3.29 -0.93
N THR A 103 -14.78 4.53 -0.76
CA THR A 103 -13.47 5.00 -1.22
C THR A 103 -12.34 4.28 -0.47
N ALA A 104 -12.42 4.16 0.84
CA ALA A 104 -11.44 3.43 1.63
C ALA A 104 -11.34 1.95 1.22
N ALA A 105 -12.48 1.30 0.92
CA ALA A 105 -12.52 -0.06 0.39
C ALA A 105 -11.83 -0.18 -0.98
N ALA A 106 -11.97 0.82 -1.86
CA ALA A 106 -11.31 0.84 -3.16
C ALA A 106 -9.78 0.75 -3.02
N PHE A 107 -9.18 1.51 -2.11
CA PHE A 107 -7.72 1.47 -1.87
C PHE A 107 -7.23 0.17 -1.23
N GLU A 108 -8.08 -0.52 -0.47
CA GLU A 108 -7.73 -1.86 0.03
C GLU A 108 -7.81 -2.91 -1.09
N LEU A 109 -8.81 -2.84 -1.99
CA LEU A 109 -8.89 -3.74 -3.14
C LEU A 109 -7.75 -3.48 -4.13
N LEU A 110 -7.37 -2.21 -4.36
CA LEU A 110 -6.19 -1.86 -5.15
C LEU A 110 -4.92 -2.49 -4.57
N HIS A 111 -4.71 -2.35 -3.26
CA HIS A 111 -3.58 -3.00 -2.59
C HIS A 111 -3.61 -4.52 -2.77
N THR A 112 -4.77 -5.13 -2.61
CA THR A 112 -4.90 -6.59 -2.76
C THR A 112 -4.57 -7.03 -4.19
N ALA A 113 -4.97 -6.24 -5.20
CA ALA A 113 -4.62 -6.49 -6.59
C ALA A 113 -3.10 -6.48 -6.81
N PHE A 114 -2.43 -5.44 -6.32
CA PHE A 114 -0.97 -5.35 -6.43
C PHE A 114 -0.27 -6.49 -5.69
N VAL A 115 -0.76 -6.89 -4.52
CA VAL A 115 -0.24 -8.05 -3.79
C VAL A 115 -0.38 -9.35 -4.59
N VAL A 116 -1.50 -9.55 -5.29
CA VAL A 116 -1.72 -10.75 -6.11
C VAL A 116 -0.79 -10.75 -7.33
N HIS A 117 -0.57 -9.59 -7.97
CA HIS A 117 0.37 -9.47 -9.09
C HIS A 117 1.82 -9.61 -8.63
N ASP A 118 2.21 -8.99 -7.50
CA ASP A 118 3.53 -9.09 -6.88
C ASP A 118 3.89 -10.56 -6.53
N ASP A 119 2.95 -11.31 -5.91
CA ASP A 119 3.11 -12.74 -5.65
C ASP A 119 3.43 -13.54 -6.94
N LEU A 120 2.79 -13.19 -8.05
CA LEU A 120 3.03 -13.84 -9.34
C LEU A 120 4.41 -13.46 -9.92
N ILE A 121 4.75 -12.18 -9.89
CA ILE A 121 6.04 -11.64 -10.39
C ILE A 121 7.20 -12.25 -9.59
N ASP A 122 7.08 -12.31 -8.27
CA ASP A 122 8.06 -12.90 -7.35
C ASP A 122 8.05 -14.44 -7.37
N ARG A 123 7.09 -15.06 -8.10
CA ARG A 123 6.88 -16.52 -8.17
C ARG A 123 6.55 -17.15 -6.81
N ASP A 124 5.95 -16.39 -5.93
CA ASP A 124 5.47 -16.88 -4.64
C ASP A 124 4.20 -17.74 -4.83
N LEU A 125 4.12 -18.85 -4.11
CA LEU A 125 2.94 -19.73 -4.12
C LEU A 125 2.17 -19.68 -2.80
N GLU A 126 2.74 -19.06 -1.80
CA GLU A 126 2.16 -18.93 -0.46
C GLU A 126 2.31 -17.51 0.07
N ARG A 127 1.29 -17.04 0.78
CA ARG A 127 1.33 -15.80 1.53
C ARG A 127 0.88 -16.07 2.97
N ARG A 128 1.70 -15.66 3.96
CA ARG A 128 1.44 -15.90 5.39
C ARG A 128 1.22 -17.39 5.74
N GLY A 129 1.88 -18.28 5.03
CA GLY A 129 1.81 -19.73 5.28
C GLY A 129 0.55 -20.41 4.74
N VAL A 130 -0.21 -19.72 3.89
CA VAL A 130 -1.34 -20.32 3.15
C VAL A 130 -1.13 -20.13 1.65
N PRO A 131 -1.60 -21.08 0.81
CA PRO A 131 -1.51 -20.94 -0.64
C PRO A 131 -2.21 -19.66 -1.12
N ASN A 132 -1.48 -18.84 -1.89
CA ASN A 132 -2.03 -17.67 -2.58
C ASN A 132 -2.86 -18.09 -3.80
N VAL A 133 -3.30 -17.14 -4.64
CA VAL A 133 -4.14 -17.43 -5.81
C VAL A 133 -3.43 -18.41 -6.76
N ALA A 134 -2.18 -18.13 -7.13
CA ALA A 134 -1.40 -19.01 -8.01
C ALA A 134 -1.23 -20.42 -7.40
N GLY A 135 -0.85 -20.51 -6.13
CA GLY A 135 -0.67 -21.78 -5.43
C GLY A 135 -1.94 -22.63 -5.36
N ARG A 136 -3.10 -22.00 -5.11
CA ARG A 136 -4.41 -22.68 -5.09
C ARG A 136 -4.77 -23.28 -6.44
N PHE A 137 -4.59 -22.51 -7.52
CA PHE A 137 -4.93 -22.97 -8.86
C PHE A 137 -3.93 -23.99 -9.40
N ARG A 138 -2.65 -23.89 -9.05
CA ARG A 138 -1.65 -24.95 -9.34
C ARG A 138 -2.02 -26.26 -8.65
N ALA A 139 -2.37 -26.23 -7.37
CA ALA A 139 -2.80 -27.42 -6.63
C ALA A 139 -4.08 -28.02 -7.22
N ARG A 140 -5.06 -27.19 -7.60
CA ARG A 140 -6.29 -27.64 -8.25
C ARG A 140 -6.01 -28.34 -9.60
N ALA A 141 -5.18 -27.74 -10.47
CA ALA A 141 -4.82 -28.32 -11.75
C ALA A 141 -4.10 -29.67 -11.58
N ALA A 142 -3.18 -29.78 -10.64
CA ALA A 142 -2.51 -31.02 -10.32
C ALA A 142 -3.47 -32.13 -9.85
N GLN A 143 -4.53 -31.78 -9.10
CA GLN A 143 -5.59 -32.74 -8.70
C GLN A 143 -6.36 -33.31 -9.90
N TYR A 144 -6.47 -32.56 -11.00
CA TYR A 144 -7.05 -33.01 -12.25
C TYR A 144 -6.05 -33.72 -13.20
N GLY A 145 -4.82 -33.97 -12.73
CA GLY A 145 -3.80 -34.70 -13.48
C GLY A 145 -3.01 -33.82 -14.47
N ALA A 146 -3.04 -32.51 -14.34
CA ALA A 146 -2.20 -31.64 -15.17
C ALA A 146 -0.70 -31.89 -14.89
N SER A 147 0.12 -31.71 -15.93
CA SER A 147 1.58 -31.70 -15.77
C SER A 147 2.03 -30.54 -14.88
N ALA A 148 3.26 -30.57 -14.38
CA ALA A 148 3.78 -29.47 -13.55
C ALA A 148 3.78 -28.12 -14.30
N ASP A 149 4.12 -28.12 -15.58
CA ASP A 149 4.15 -26.94 -16.42
C ASP A 149 2.74 -26.42 -16.72
N ASP A 150 1.78 -27.30 -17.03
CA ASP A 150 0.38 -26.92 -17.23
C ASP A 150 -0.25 -26.41 -15.93
N ALA A 151 0.06 -27.02 -14.80
CA ALA A 151 -0.41 -26.55 -13.49
C ALA A 151 0.17 -25.17 -13.16
N ALA A 152 1.44 -24.92 -13.50
CA ALA A 152 2.06 -23.60 -13.37
C ALA A 152 1.33 -22.57 -14.23
N LEU A 153 1.09 -22.86 -15.50
CA LEU A 153 0.36 -21.97 -16.41
C LEU A 153 -1.05 -21.63 -15.89
N VAL A 154 -1.78 -22.63 -15.37
CA VAL A 154 -3.13 -22.41 -14.80
C VAL A 154 -3.06 -21.51 -13.57
N GLY A 155 -2.06 -21.70 -12.69
CA GLY A 155 -1.85 -20.85 -11.51
C GLY A 155 -1.53 -19.40 -11.89
N ASP A 156 -0.61 -19.23 -12.83
CA ASP A 156 -0.17 -17.90 -13.29
C ASP A 156 -1.33 -17.15 -13.98
N ALA A 157 -2.07 -17.83 -14.86
CA ALA A 157 -3.27 -17.25 -15.48
C ALA A 157 -4.33 -16.86 -14.44
N ALA A 158 -4.56 -17.68 -13.41
CA ALA A 158 -5.51 -17.35 -12.35
C ALA A 158 -5.08 -16.14 -11.53
N ALA A 159 -3.77 -15.97 -11.27
CA ALA A 159 -3.26 -14.80 -10.55
C ALA A 159 -3.42 -13.51 -11.36
N VAL A 160 -3.07 -13.51 -12.67
CA VAL A 160 -3.31 -12.36 -13.56
C VAL A 160 -4.78 -11.97 -13.51
N LEU A 161 -5.69 -12.92 -13.79
CA LEU A 161 -7.13 -12.67 -13.85
C LEU A 161 -7.70 -12.22 -12.49
N ALA A 162 -7.21 -12.74 -11.38
CA ALA A 162 -7.63 -12.31 -10.05
C ALA A 162 -7.22 -10.87 -9.73
N GLY A 163 -5.97 -10.50 -10.06
CA GLY A 163 -5.49 -9.13 -9.92
C GLY A 163 -6.28 -8.15 -10.79
N ASP A 164 -6.55 -8.49 -12.05
CA ASP A 164 -7.36 -7.67 -12.96
C ASP A 164 -8.80 -7.47 -12.45
N LEU A 165 -9.42 -8.52 -11.90
CA LEU A 165 -10.74 -8.41 -11.30
C LEU A 165 -10.74 -7.50 -10.08
N LEU A 166 -9.72 -7.57 -9.23
CA LEU A 166 -9.56 -6.70 -8.07
C LEU A 166 -9.31 -5.24 -8.48
N LEU A 167 -8.45 -4.98 -9.48
CA LEU A 167 -8.23 -3.65 -10.03
C LEU A 167 -9.54 -3.06 -10.57
N PHE A 168 -10.30 -3.85 -11.33
CA PHE A 168 -11.59 -3.39 -11.86
C PHE A 168 -12.59 -3.10 -10.74
N GLU A 169 -12.71 -3.95 -9.70
CA GLU A 169 -13.60 -3.70 -8.57
C GLU A 169 -13.19 -2.43 -7.81
N ALA A 170 -11.89 -2.21 -7.60
CA ALA A 170 -11.38 -0.99 -6.98
C ALA A 170 -11.74 0.26 -7.80
N ALA A 171 -11.45 0.24 -9.10
CA ALA A 171 -11.82 1.33 -10.02
C ALA A 171 -13.33 1.58 -10.06
N ARG A 172 -14.13 0.51 -10.07
CA ARG A 172 -15.60 0.60 -10.04
C ARG A 172 -16.09 1.29 -8.77
N LEU A 173 -15.54 0.96 -7.61
CA LEU A 173 -15.89 1.63 -6.35
C LEU A 173 -15.63 3.14 -6.43
N VAL A 174 -14.49 3.57 -6.95
CA VAL A 174 -14.17 4.99 -7.15
C VAL A 174 -15.13 5.64 -8.17
N ALA A 175 -15.39 4.97 -9.28
CA ALA A 175 -16.23 5.51 -10.35
C ALA A 175 -17.72 5.63 -9.96
N THR A 176 -18.19 4.80 -9.03
CA THR A 176 -19.59 4.76 -8.60
C THR A 176 -19.86 5.36 -7.23
N VAL A 177 -18.85 5.98 -6.60
CA VAL A 177 -19.03 6.66 -5.31
C VAL A 177 -20.03 7.81 -5.44
N ASP A 178 -20.94 7.93 -4.48
CA ASP A 178 -21.97 8.96 -4.47
C ASP A 178 -21.40 10.26 -3.88
N VAL A 179 -20.79 11.04 -4.75
CA VAL A 179 -20.22 12.37 -4.48
C VAL A 179 -20.42 13.24 -5.72
N ASP A 180 -20.18 14.54 -5.59
CA ASP A 180 -20.25 15.45 -6.73
C ASP A 180 -19.21 15.09 -7.82
N ALA A 181 -19.41 15.64 -9.02
CA ALA A 181 -18.56 15.33 -10.18
C ALA A 181 -17.11 15.78 -10.00
N ALA A 182 -16.85 16.87 -9.27
CA ALA A 182 -15.52 17.39 -9.03
C ALA A 182 -14.73 16.49 -8.06
N ALA A 183 -15.35 16.08 -6.95
CA ALA A 183 -14.77 15.15 -6.00
C ALA A 183 -14.50 13.79 -6.66
N ARG A 184 -15.44 13.26 -7.44
CA ARG A 184 -15.28 12.01 -8.18
C ARG A 184 -14.15 12.12 -9.21
N GLY A 185 -14.05 13.23 -9.93
CA GLY A 185 -12.95 13.49 -10.86
C GLY A 185 -11.59 13.51 -10.18
N ALA A 186 -11.49 14.16 -9.01
CA ALA A 186 -10.28 14.19 -8.21
C ALA A 186 -9.90 12.80 -7.67
N LEU A 187 -10.87 12.00 -7.21
CA LEU A 187 -10.64 10.62 -6.78
C LEU A 187 -10.13 9.73 -7.91
N LEU A 188 -10.74 9.85 -9.10
CA LEU A 188 -10.30 9.09 -10.28
C LEU A 188 -8.88 9.47 -10.68
N GLN A 189 -8.50 10.74 -10.62
CA GLN A 189 -7.13 11.17 -10.91
C GLN A 189 -6.13 10.58 -9.90
N VAL A 190 -6.43 10.66 -8.60
CA VAL A 190 -5.58 10.06 -7.55
C VAL A 190 -5.42 8.55 -7.75
N PHE A 191 -6.49 7.88 -8.16
CA PHE A 191 -6.48 6.44 -8.40
C PHE A 191 -5.68 6.06 -9.66
N ASP A 192 -5.83 6.82 -10.74
CA ASP A 192 -5.09 6.66 -12.00
C ASP A 192 -3.58 6.84 -11.77
N ASP A 193 -3.20 7.94 -11.12
CA ASP A 193 -1.80 8.23 -10.77
C ASP A 193 -1.20 7.10 -9.90
N ALA A 194 -1.95 6.60 -8.92
CA ALA A 194 -1.51 5.51 -8.06
C ALA A 194 -1.23 4.22 -8.86
N ILE A 195 -2.08 3.88 -9.82
CA ILE A 195 -1.87 2.70 -10.67
C ILE A 195 -0.67 2.89 -11.59
N LEU A 196 -0.60 4.02 -12.29
CA LEU A 196 0.46 4.28 -13.27
C LEU A 196 1.83 4.32 -12.62
N VAL A 197 1.97 5.09 -11.52
CA VAL A 197 3.24 5.24 -10.80
C VAL A 197 3.69 3.89 -10.22
N SER A 198 2.76 3.15 -9.59
CA SER A 198 3.13 1.86 -8.98
C SER A 198 3.46 0.79 -10.02
N ALA A 199 2.79 0.77 -11.17
CA ALA A 199 3.14 -0.14 -12.26
C ALA A 199 4.53 0.17 -12.85
N ALA A 200 4.87 1.45 -12.99
CA ALA A 200 6.21 1.87 -13.43
C ALA A 200 7.28 1.48 -12.40
N GLY A 201 7.00 1.68 -11.10
CA GLY A 201 7.88 1.28 -10.00
C GLY A 201 8.10 -0.23 -9.93
N GLU A 202 7.03 -1.03 -10.10
CA GLU A 202 7.11 -2.49 -10.14
C GLU A 202 7.97 -2.98 -11.31
N LEU A 203 7.74 -2.43 -12.52
CA LEU A 203 8.54 -2.78 -13.70
C LEU A 203 10.02 -2.44 -13.47
N ALA A 204 10.32 -1.27 -12.93
CA ALA A 204 11.69 -0.86 -12.64
C ALA A 204 12.37 -1.76 -11.58
N ASP A 205 11.62 -2.26 -10.59
CA ASP A 205 12.11 -3.23 -9.61
C ASP A 205 12.51 -4.55 -10.26
N VAL A 206 11.64 -5.09 -11.13
CA VAL A 206 11.90 -6.32 -11.90
C VAL A 206 13.10 -6.14 -12.84
N GLU A 207 13.18 -5.03 -13.56
CA GLU A 207 14.32 -4.71 -14.44
C GLU A 207 15.62 -4.60 -13.63
N ASN A 208 15.57 -3.94 -12.47
CA ASN A 208 16.71 -3.84 -11.56
C ASN A 208 17.13 -5.23 -11.05
N ALA A 209 16.19 -6.11 -10.69
CA ALA A 209 16.50 -7.46 -10.25
C ALA A 209 17.17 -8.30 -11.35
N ALA A 210 16.80 -8.08 -12.61
CA ALA A 210 17.36 -8.80 -13.77
C ALA A 210 18.77 -8.31 -14.19
N ARG A 211 19.22 -7.13 -13.75
CA ARG A 211 20.55 -6.58 -14.10
C ARG A 211 21.68 -7.39 -13.46
N THR A 212 22.86 -7.35 -14.06
CA THR A 212 24.09 -7.94 -13.49
C THR A 212 24.74 -7.04 -12.43
N ASP A 213 24.56 -5.73 -12.56
CA ASP A 213 25.05 -4.70 -11.63
C ASP A 213 23.94 -4.23 -10.69
N VAL A 214 24.28 -3.80 -9.48
CA VAL A 214 23.35 -3.14 -8.57
C VAL A 214 23.15 -1.69 -9.06
N PRO A 215 21.93 -1.18 -9.20
CA PRO A 215 21.68 0.21 -9.52
C PRO A 215 22.28 1.18 -8.49
N ASP A 216 22.35 2.47 -8.83
CA ASP A 216 22.74 3.47 -7.85
C ASP A 216 21.63 3.70 -6.80
N THR A 217 21.99 4.33 -5.70
CA THR A 217 21.06 4.56 -4.58
C THR A 217 19.87 5.42 -4.99
N ALA A 218 20.06 6.40 -5.89
CA ALA A 218 18.97 7.28 -6.33
C ALA A 218 17.91 6.52 -7.12
N ALA A 219 18.33 5.61 -8.03
CA ALA A 219 17.41 4.75 -8.76
C ALA A 219 16.63 3.81 -7.82
N LEU A 220 17.30 3.21 -6.83
CA LEU A 220 16.65 2.34 -5.83
C LEU A 220 15.68 3.10 -4.93
N LEU A 221 15.98 4.34 -4.57
CA LEU A 221 15.05 5.22 -3.84
C LEU A 221 13.83 5.57 -4.68
N GLY A 222 14.00 5.84 -5.98
CA GLY A 222 12.90 6.06 -6.91
C GLY A 222 11.97 4.84 -6.95
N VAL A 223 12.51 3.64 -7.10
CA VAL A 223 11.73 2.39 -7.07
C VAL A 223 10.99 2.21 -5.74
N ALA A 224 11.64 2.43 -4.60
CA ALA A 224 11.01 2.31 -3.28
C ALA A 224 9.82 3.29 -3.13
N HIS A 225 9.94 4.51 -3.68
CA HIS A 225 8.85 5.48 -3.72
C HIS A 225 7.74 5.01 -4.66
N ASP A 226 8.05 4.76 -5.93
CA ASP A 226 7.06 4.54 -6.97
C ASP A 226 6.32 3.21 -6.78
N LYS A 227 7.03 2.12 -6.48
CA LYS A 227 6.44 0.79 -6.26
C LYS A 227 5.49 0.77 -5.06
N THR A 228 5.84 1.47 -3.96
CA THR A 228 5.12 1.27 -2.69
C THR A 228 4.57 2.56 -2.07
N ALA A 229 5.38 3.62 -1.94
CA ALA A 229 5.00 4.81 -1.20
C ALA A 229 3.81 5.53 -1.86
N ALA A 230 3.81 5.65 -3.18
CA ALA A 230 2.78 6.33 -3.95
C ALA A 230 1.37 5.77 -3.67
N TYR A 231 1.14 4.47 -3.87
CA TYR A 231 -0.20 3.91 -3.67
C TYR A 231 -0.53 3.59 -2.20
N SER A 232 0.48 3.41 -1.35
CA SER A 232 0.27 2.97 0.04
C SER A 232 0.07 4.10 1.04
N PHE A 233 0.60 5.29 0.75
CA PHE A 233 0.52 6.47 1.62
C PHE A 233 -0.04 7.69 0.91
N GLU A 234 0.56 8.10 -0.20
CA GLU A 234 0.21 9.34 -0.86
C GLU A 234 -1.24 9.29 -1.38
N ALA A 235 -1.56 8.29 -2.20
CA ALA A 235 -2.87 8.17 -2.80
C ALA A 235 -4.02 8.02 -1.78
N PRO A 236 -3.93 7.18 -0.71
CA PRO A 236 -4.97 7.13 0.31
C PRO A 236 -5.19 8.46 1.06
N LEU A 237 -4.13 9.19 1.40
CA LEU A 237 -4.24 10.49 2.06
C LEU A 237 -4.87 11.54 1.13
N LEU A 238 -4.46 11.57 -0.14
CA LEU A 238 -5.05 12.45 -1.16
C LEU A 238 -6.49 12.10 -1.49
N ALA A 239 -6.88 10.82 -1.46
CA ALA A 239 -8.27 10.41 -1.64
C ALA A 239 -9.17 10.91 -0.49
N GLY A 240 -8.69 10.80 0.76
CA GLY A 240 -9.38 11.42 1.89
C GLY A 240 -9.52 12.93 1.75
N ALA A 241 -8.47 13.59 1.26
CA ALA A 241 -8.50 15.04 1.01
C ALA A 241 -9.44 15.43 -0.15
N ALA A 242 -9.54 14.63 -1.19
CA ALA A 242 -10.47 14.85 -2.30
C ALA A 242 -11.93 14.75 -1.83
N LEU A 243 -12.24 13.73 -1.01
CA LEU A 243 -13.57 13.58 -0.40
C LEU A 243 -13.92 14.74 0.54
N ALA A 244 -12.94 15.26 1.29
CA ALA A 244 -13.13 16.40 2.19
C ALA A 244 -13.28 17.74 1.44
N GLY A 245 -13.17 17.76 0.12
CA GLY A 245 -13.22 19.01 -0.66
C GLY A 245 -12.04 19.93 -0.38
N ALA A 246 -10.88 19.40 0.03
CA ALA A 246 -9.70 20.18 0.37
C ALA A 246 -9.20 21.03 -0.81
N SER A 247 -8.69 22.22 -0.54
CA SER A 247 -8.15 23.13 -1.56
C SER A 247 -6.95 22.52 -2.30
N SER A 248 -6.61 23.05 -3.47
CA SER A 248 -5.42 22.61 -4.23
C SER A 248 -4.14 22.74 -3.43
N GLU A 249 -4.01 23.83 -2.64
CA GLU A 249 -2.86 24.08 -1.77
C GLU A 249 -2.78 23.07 -0.64
N ALA A 250 -3.92 22.74 -0.01
CA ALA A 250 -3.98 21.74 1.05
C ALA A 250 -3.63 20.34 0.51
N ARG A 251 -4.17 19.98 -0.66
CA ARG A 251 -3.82 18.70 -1.31
C ARG A 251 -2.34 18.63 -1.70
N ALA A 252 -1.77 19.71 -2.23
CA ALA A 252 -0.34 19.75 -2.58
C ALA A 252 0.55 19.61 -1.33
N ALA A 253 0.24 20.31 -0.24
CA ALA A 253 0.99 20.21 1.02
C ALA A 253 0.87 18.82 1.64
N LEU A 254 -0.35 18.23 1.65
CA LEU A 254 -0.59 16.88 2.15
C LEU A 254 0.14 15.83 1.32
N GLY A 255 0.04 15.88 0.00
CA GLY A 255 0.69 14.95 -0.91
C GLY A 255 2.22 14.98 -0.77
N ALA A 256 2.79 16.19 -0.70
CA ALA A 256 4.23 16.33 -0.49
C ALA A 256 4.70 15.75 0.85
N ALA A 257 3.94 15.94 1.94
CA ALA A 257 4.25 15.32 3.23
C ALA A 257 4.05 13.79 3.18
N ALA A 258 2.99 13.33 2.51
CA ALA A 258 2.67 11.91 2.35
C ALA A 258 3.73 11.13 1.56
N ALA A 259 4.32 11.74 0.51
CA ALA A 259 5.41 11.16 -0.26
C ALA A 259 6.66 10.91 0.62
N ASP A 260 7.05 11.88 1.46
CA ASP A 260 8.15 11.70 2.41
C ASP A 260 7.84 10.65 3.48
N LEU A 261 6.61 10.60 4.00
CA LEU A 261 6.17 9.55 4.95
C LEU A 261 6.19 8.16 4.32
N GLY A 262 5.69 8.04 3.09
CA GLY A 262 5.68 6.79 2.35
C GLY A 262 7.09 6.27 2.07
N LEU A 263 8.01 7.15 1.67
CA LEU A 263 9.42 6.79 1.49
C LEU A 263 10.03 6.32 2.82
N ALA A 264 9.84 7.07 3.91
CA ALA A 264 10.35 6.69 5.23
C ALA A 264 9.79 5.33 5.67
N PHE A 265 8.50 5.08 5.45
CA PHE A 265 7.86 3.81 5.77
C PHE A 265 8.49 2.65 5.00
N GLN A 266 8.72 2.81 3.68
CA GLN A 266 9.34 1.76 2.86
C GLN A 266 10.77 1.49 3.28
N LEU A 267 11.56 2.53 3.56
CA LEU A 267 12.94 2.36 4.06
C LEU A 267 12.97 1.62 5.39
N VAL A 268 12.03 1.88 6.30
CA VAL A 268 11.90 1.15 7.56
C VAL A 268 11.46 -0.31 7.31
N ASP A 269 10.56 -0.56 6.36
CA ASP A 269 10.19 -1.93 5.98
C ASP A 269 11.39 -2.72 5.42
N ASP A 270 12.23 -2.11 4.60
CA ASP A 270 13.47 -2.71 4.07
C ASP A 270 14.48 -3.01 5.21
N LEU A 271 14.62 -2.10 6.18
CA LEU A 271 15.42 -2.35 7.38
C LEU A 271 14.86 -3.52 8.19
N ILE A 272 13.54 -3.60 8.38
CA ILE A 272 12.87 -4.70 9.07
C ILE A 272 13.04 -6.02 8.28
N GLY A 273 12.92 -6.00 6.97
CA GLY A 273 13.13 -7.16 6.10
C GLY A 273 14.53 -7.73 6.19
N THR A 274 15.51 -6.85 6.45
CA THR A 274 16.92 -7.21 6.60
C THR A 274 17.31 -7.53 8.04
N PHE A 275 17.01 -6.66 9.02
CA PHE A 275 17.51 -6.74 10.40
C PHE A 275 16.43 -7.07 11.42
N GLY A 276 15.16 -6.95 11.05
CA GLY A 276 14.05 -7.11 11.97
C GLY A 276 13.87 -8.53 12.50
N THR A 277 13.16 -8.61 13.60
CA THR A 277 12.74 -9.88 14.19
C THR A 277 11.58 -10.50 13.41
N ARG A 278 11.33 -11.81 13.59
CA ARG A 278 10.16 -12.49 13.01
C ARG A 278 8.83 -11.81 13.37
N ARG A 279 8.73 -11.24 14.57
CA ARG A 279 7.54 -10.52 15.03
C ARG A 279 7.31 -9.23 14.24
N GLN A 280 8.38 -8.48 13.93
CA GLN A 280 8.32 -7.23 13.17
C GLN A 280 8.05 -7.50 11.68
N ALA A 281 8.83 -8.41 11.08
CA ALA A 281 8.75 -8.71 9.64
C ALA A 281 7.53 -9.59 9.25
N GLY A 282 6.95 -10.32 10.19
CA GLY A 282 5.90 -11.32 9.89
C GLY A 282 6.40 -12.56 9.14
N ARG A 283 7.70 -12.59 8.77
CA ARG A 283 8.39 -13.65 8.04
C ARG A 283 9.76 -13.95 8.65
N ALA A 284 10.51 -14.87 8.10
CA ALA A 284 11.82 -15.22 8.65
C ALA A 284 12.78 -14.02 8.60
N PRO A 285 13.61 -13.79 9.66
CA PRO A 285 14.58 -12.70 9.69
C PRO A 285 15.51 -12.73 8.48
N GLY A 286 15.79 -11.57 7.87
CA GLY A 286 16.65 -11.44 6.71
C GLY A 286 16.08 -12.09 5.44
N ALA A 287 14.75 -12.13 5.29
CA ALA A 287 14.08 -12.65 4.10
C ALA A 287 14.53 -11.91 2.83
N ASP A 288 14.63 -10.58 2.88
CA ASP A 288 15.06 -9.75 1.74
C ASP A 288 16.46 -10.10 1.25
N LEU A 289 17.38 -10.46 2.16
CA LEU A 289 18.71 -10.90 1.79
C LEU A 289 18.73 -12.27 1.11
N ARG A 290 17.84 -13.19 1.51
CA ARG A 290 17.71 -14.50 0.88
C ARG A 290 17.09 -14.43 -0.50
N GLU A 291 16.14 -13.52 -0.67
CA GLU A 291 15.46 -13.22 -1.93
C GLU A 291 16.31 -12.31 -2.84
N ALA A 292 17.50 -11.90 -2.36
CA ALA A 292 18.43 -11.01 -3.06
C ALA A 292 17.78 -9.68 -3.52
N LYS A 293 16.84 -9.15 -2.73
CA LYS A 293 16.18 -7.87 -3.02
C LYS A 293 17.18 -6.72 -3.08
N ARG A 294 17.03 -5.88 -4.08
CA ARG A 294 17.89 -4.71 -4.32
C ARG A 294 17.26 -3.46 -3.71
N THR A 295 17.42 -3.33 -2.41
CA THR A 295 16.90 -2.20 -1.64
C THR A 295 17.88 -1.02 -1.61
N PRO A 296 17.45 0.20 -1.24
CA PRO A 296 18.34 1.33 -1.00
C PRO A 296 19.50 1.03 -0.05
N LEU A 297 19.30 0.15 0.93
CA LEU A 297 20.35 -0.35 1.83
C LEU A 297 21.53 -0.98 1.06
N ILE A 298 21.22 -1.79 0.04
CA ILE A 298 22.25 -2.39 -0.82
C ILE A 298 22.93 -1.34 -1.72
N GLY A 299 22.15 -0.34 -2.15
CA GLY A 299 22.70 0.80 -2.90
C GLY A 299 23.74 1.60 -2.11
N PHE A 300 23.47 1.90 -0.85
CA PHE A 300 24.43 2.56 0.05
C PHE A 300 25.67 1.71 0.26
N ALA A 301 25.51 0.42 0.57
CA ALA A 301 26.64 -0.48 0.75
C ALA A 301 27.54 -0.56 -0.50
N ARG A 302 26.94 -0.52 -1.71
CA ARG A 302 27.67 -0.51 -2.98
C ARG A 302 28.56 0.72 -3.14
N GLY A 303 28.13 1.88 -2.66
CA GLY A 303 28.90 3.13 -2.71
C GLY A 303 30.12 3.13 -1.79
N GLY A 304 30.22 2.21 -0.82
CA GLY A 304 31.28 2.16 0.19
C GLY A 304 32.47 1.27 -0.17
N ASN A 305 33.59 1.48 0.54
CA ASN A 305 34.82 0.69 0.36
C ASN A 305 34.68 -0.80 0.79
N ALA A 306 33.67 -1.11 1.61
CA ALA A 306 33.39 -2.47 2.10
C ALA A 306 32.59 -3.30 1.08
N TRP A 307 32.22 -2.74 -0.07
CA TRP A 307 31.37 -3.43 -1.07
C TRP A 307 31.83 -4.83 -1.48
N PRO A 308 33.14 -5.11 -1.72
CA PRO A 308 33.56 -6.47 -2.07
C PRO A 308 33.20 -7.51 -1.00
N GLN A 309 33.31 -7.17 0.27
CA GLN A 309 32.99 -8.04 1.42
C GLN A 309 31.47 -8.24 1.52
N VAL A 310 30.71 -7.13 1.45
CA VAL A 310 29.24 -7.15 1.46
C VAL A 310 28.71 -7.99 0.30
N ARG A 311 29.16 -7.76 -0.93
CA ARG A 311 28.76 -8.51 -2.12
C ARG A 311 29.01 -10.02 -1.97
N SER A 312 30.19 -10.40 -1.43
CA SER A 312 30.51 -11.79 -1.20
C SER A 312 29.61 -12.45 -0.16
N ALA A 313 29.20 -11.72 0.88
CA ALA A 313 28.29 -12.22 1.89
C ALA A 313 26.85 -12.34 1.36
N LEU A 314 26.39 -11.34 0.60
CA LEU A 314 25.06 -11.33 -0.05
C LEU A 314 24.88 -12.50 -1.02
N ALA A 315 25.90 -12.81 -1.81
CA ALA A 315 25.87 -13.93 -2.76
C ALA A 315 25.60 -15.29 -2.09
N LEU A 316 25.88 -15.42 -0.81
CA LEU A 316 25.66 -16.64 -0.03
C LEU A 316 24.39 -16.62 0.83
N ALA A 317 23.70 -15.48 0.96
CA ALA A 317 22.61 -15.31 1.91
C ALA A 317 21.46 -16.31 1.71
N HIS A 318 21.23 -16.76 0.46
CA HIS A 318 20.23 -17.78 0.12
C HIS A 318 20.52 -19.17 0.73
N THR A 319 21.77 -19.45 1.15
CA THR A 319 22.17 -20.78 1.64
C THR A 319 21.74 -21.08 3.08
N GLY A 320 21.27 -20.07 3.83
CA GLY A 320 20.68 -20.33 5.15
C GLY A 320 20.97 -19.25 6.20
N PRO A 321 20.50 -19.50 7.44
CA PRO A 321 20.51 -18.48 8.49
C PRO A 321 21.90 -17.98 8.90
N ILE A 322 22.94 -18.83 8.80
CA ILE A 322 24.32 -18.43 9.13
C ILE A 322 24.85 -17.41 8.11
N ALA A 323 24.58 -17.66 6.82
CA ALA A 323 24.97 -16.76 5.75
C ALA A 323 24.21 -15.44 5.81
N VAL A 324 22.92 -15.46 6.14
CA VAL A 324 22.11 -14.26 6.39
C VAL A 324 22.74 -13.42 7.51
N ARG A 325 23.06 -14.04 8.67
CA ARG A 325 23.71 -13.29 9.77
C ARG A 325 25.08 -12.71 9.39
N ARG A 326 25.81 -13.39 8.50
CA ARG A 326 27.06 -12.83 7.97
C ARG A 326 26.78 -11.60 7.11
N ALA A 327 25.83 -11.68 6.18
CA ALA A 327 25.47 -10.56 5.33
C ALA A 327 24.96 -9.35 6.14
N GLN A 328 24.16 -9.58 7.18
CA GLN A 328 23.72 -8.52 8.11
C GLN A 328 24.90 -7.82 8.77
N ARG A 329 25.86 -8.57 9.31
CA ARG A 329 27.07 -7.97 9.94
C ARG A 329 27.93 -7.17 8.96
N GLU A 330 28.10 -7.65 7.73
CA GLU A 330 28.86 -6.92 6.71
C GLU A 330 28.15 -5.62 6.30
N LEU A 331 26.80 -5.63 6.20
CA LEU A 331 26.00 -4.44 5.95
C LEU A 331 26.10 -3.43 7.11
N GLU A 332 26.02 -3.89 8.35
CA GLU A 332 26.24 -3.02 9.53
C GLU A 332 27.66 -2.44 9.55
N ALA A 333 28.67 -3.27 9.35
CA ALA A 333 30.07 -2.84 9.35
C ALA A 333 30.40 -1.88 8.19
N SER A 334 29.64 -1.93 7.09
CA SER A 334 29.78 -0.99 5.97
C SER A 334 29.25 0.42 6.25
N GLY A 335 28.46 0.60 7.32
CA GLY A 335 27.76 1.84 7.63
C GLY A 335 26.45 2.04 6.85
N ALA A 336 26.09 1.17 5.92
CA ALA A 336 24.91 1.32 5.07
C ALA A 336 23.59 1.38 5.87
N ARG A 337 23.50 0.63 7.00
CA ARG A 337 22.35 0.70 7.89
C ARG A 337 22.18 2.09 8.48
N ASP A 338 23.25 2.71 8.96
CA ASP A 338 23.21 4.04 9.57
C ASP A 338 22.85 5.11 8.54
N GLU A 339 23.35 5.00 7.31
CA GLU A 339 22.96 5.89 6.18
C GLU A 339 21.46 5.82 5.89
N VAL A 340 20.86 4.62 5.88
CA VAL A 340 19.42 4.48 5.69
C VAL A 340 18.63 5.05 6.88
N VAL A 341 19.09 4.85 8.11
CA VAL A 341 18.45 5.42 9.32
C VAL A 341 18.49 6.95 9.29
N VAL A 342 19.62 7.55 8.88
CA VAL A 342 19.72 9.01 8.68
C VAL A 342 18.70 9.47 7.61
N LEU A 343 18.64 8.78 6.49
CA LEU A 343 17.70 9.11 5.41
C LEU A 343 16.24 9.02 5.85
N VAL A 344 15.89 8.02 6.68
CA VAL A 344 14.55 7.94 7.31
C VAL A 344 14.29 9.18 8.16
N GLY A 345 15.25 9.57 9.03
CA GLY A 345 15.13 10.77 9.86
C GLY A 345 14.92 12.03 9.04
N ASP A 346 15.68 12.20 7.96
CA ASP A 346 15.57 13.34 7.04
C ASP A 346 14.21 13.37 6.32
N ALA A 347 13.70 12.22 5.86
CA ALA A 347 12.38 12.13 5.24
C ALA A 347 11.26 12.49 6.24
N LEU A 348 11.32 11.97 7.47
CA LEU A 348 10.36 12.33 8.52
C LEU A 348 10.42 13.81 8.90
N GLN A 349 11.62 14.40 8.93
CA GLN A 349 11.79 15.83 9.19
C GLN A 349 11.20 16.69 8.04
N ARG A 350 11.43 16.30 6.78
CA ARG A 350 10.79 16.98 5.64
C ARG A 350 9.27 16.87 5.69
N ALA A 351 8.74 15.69 6.02
CA ALA A 351 7.29 15.48 6.16
C ALA A 351 6.70 16.42 7.24
N ARG A 352 7.34 16.51 8.41
CA ARG A 352 6.92 17.43 9.50
C ARG A 352 6.99 18.91 9.05
N SER A 353 8.03 19.27 8.30
CA SER A 353 8.18 20.66 7.79
C SER A 353 7.09 21.00 6.77
N ARG A 354 6.75 20.08 5.86
CA ARG A 354 5.68 20.26 4.88
C ARG A 354 4.29 20.27 5.52
N ALA A 355 4.10 19.49 6.57
CA ALA A 355 2.88 19.48 7.36
C ALA A 355 2.63 20.82 8.08
N ALA A 356 3.66 21.61 8.36
CA ALA A 356 3.52 22.95 8.95
C ALA A 356 2.95 24.00 7.98
N SER A 357 2.54 23.63 6.77
CA SER A 357 1.88 24.51 5.80
C SER A 357 0.62 25.15 6.39
N PRO A 358 0.42 26.48 6.22
CA PRO A 358 -0.80 27.15 6.67
C PRO A 358 -2.06 26.71 5.93
N ALA A 359 -1.90 25.97 4.80
CA ALA A 359 -3.01 25.38 4.06
C ALA A 359 -3.62 24.14 4.76
N LEU A 360 -2.92 23.55 5.74
CA LEU A 360 -3.39 22.38 6.46
C LEU A 360 -3.98 22.78 7.83
N PRO A 361 -5.19 22.29 8.17
CA PRO A 361 -5.76 22.54 9.50
C PRO A 361 -5.00 21.74 10.56
N ALA A 362 -5.05 22.21 11.81
CA ALA A 362 -4.32 21.62 12.93
C ALA A 362 -4.53 20.09 13.09
N PRO A 363 -5.74 19.51 12.91
CA PRO A 363 -5.92 18.05 12.96
C PRO A 363 -5.15 17.29 11.86
N ALA A 364 -5.02 17.87 10.66
CA ALA A 364 -4.24 17.24 9.58
C ALA A 364 -2.73 17.29 9.89
N VAL A 365 -2.25 18.41 10.49
CA VAL A 365 -0.86 18.52 10.97
C VAL A 365 -0.57 17.45 12.04
N ALA A 366 -1.47 17.30 13.02
CA ALA A 366 -1.36 16.28 14.06
C ALA A 366 -1.33 14.86 13.49
N LEU A 367 -2.24 14.55 12.55
CA LEU A 367 -2.28 13.28 11.86
C LEU A 367 -0.93 12.92 11.21
N LEU A 368 -0.33 13.84 10.45
CA LEU A 368 0.95 13.62 9.79
C LEU A 368 2.09 13.43 10.79
N ALA A 369 2.07 14.17 11.92
CA ALA A 369 3.03 14.02 13.01
C ALA A 369 2.91 12.63 13.69
N ASP A 370 1.68 12.15 13.93
CA ASP A 370 1.42 10.82 14.51
C ASP A 370 1.89 9.70 13.58
N ILE A 371 1.66 9.84 12.28
CA ILE A 371 2.17 8.89 11.27
C ILE A 371 3.70 8.87 11.31
N ALA A 372 4.34 10.03 11.32
CA ALA A 372 5.80 10.14 11.35
C ALA A 372 6.38 9.44 12.60
N THR A 373 5.80 9.69 13.77
CA THR A 373 6.20 9.06 15.04
C THR A 373 6.02 7.54 14.97
N ALA A 374 4.87 7.06 14.46
CA ALA A 374 4.61 5.63 14.33
C ALA A 374 5.55 4.92 13.34
N ILE A 375 6.08 5.62 12.34
CA ILE A 375 7.12 5.08 11.44
C ILE A 375 8.45 5.00 12.17
N GLU A 376 8.84 6.07 12.87
CA GLU A 376 10.10 6.17 13.62
C GLU A 376 10.23 5.07 14.69
N GLU A 377 9.16 4.78 15.44
CA GLU A 377 9.11 3.72 16.46
C GLU A 377 9.28 2.29 15.89
N ARG A 378 9.18 2.10 14.59
CA ARG A 378 9.35 0.78 13.93
C ARG A 378 10.79 0.49 13.52
N ILE A 379 11.70 1.45 13.55
CA ILE A 379 13.12 1.25 13.16
C ILE A 379 13.69 0.12 14.02
N PRO A 380 14.25 -0.96 13.39
CA PRO A 380 14.71 -2.14 14.12
C PRO A 380 16.05 -1.93 14.81
#